data_d801d72ef220335998cca95269c0ea80
#
_entry.id   d801d72ef220335998cca95269c0ea80
#
_cell.length_a   1.000
_cell.length_b   1.000
_cell.length_c   1.000
_cell.angle_alpha   90.00
_cell.angle_beta   90.00
_cell.angle_gamma   90.00
#
_symmetry.space_group_name_H-M   'P 1'
#
loop_
_entity.id
_entity.type
_entity.pdbx_description
1 polymer ?
#
loop_
_entity_poly.entity_id
_entity_poly.type
_entity_poly.pdbx_seq_one_letter_code
_entity_poly.pdbx_strand_id
1 'polypeptide(L)'
;MYDLIIIGAGPAAYTASIYASRYKIKNLIIGREHGGQIAEAHLVENYPGFLSIDGKKLMDKFKEHAEKFEAEIITKEVQGIIKEKDNTFTVDLEKDGKYSAKTILLATGMGHRKLAIPGEEKFIGKGVSFCFTCDGMFFKDKTVAVAGGSDSAAMAADYMSKIAKKVYLIFRKDNMTAEPVWQEKIKTNPKIEIVSNTNITEIKGNQ
;
A
#
# COMPACT_ATOMS: atom_id res chain seq x y z
N MET A 1 2.62 -10.92 -28.27
CA MET A 1 1.93 -9.63 -28.13
C MET A 1 0.64 -9.85 -27.36
N TYR A 2 0.33 -9.02 -26.37
CA TYR A 2 -0.91 -9.04 -25.58
C TYR A 2 -1.93 -8.06 -26.16
N ASP A 3 -3.20 -8.28 -25.90
CA ASP A 3 -4.23 -7.30 -26.19
C ASP A 3 -4.21 -6.18 -25.14
N LEU A 4 -3.91 -6.55 -23.87
CA LEU A 4 -3.86 -5.66 -22.74
C LEU A 4 -2.69 -6.01 -21.81
N ILE A 5 -1.87 -5.02 -21.45
CA ILE A 5 -0.97 -5.12 -20.28
C ILE A 5 -1.48 -4.19 -19.20
N ILE A 6 -1.60 -4.74 -17.98
CA ILE A 6 -2.04 -4.04 -16.78
C ILE A 6 -0.83 -3.80 -15.89
N ILE A 7 -0.52 -2.54 -15.59
CA ILE A 7 0.64 -2.16 -14.78
C ILE A 7 0.20 -1.86 -13.36
N GLY A 8 0.68 -2.68 -12.44
CA GLY A 8 0.30 -2.75 -11.05
C GLY A 8 -0.24 -4.13 -10.70
N ALA A 9 -0.14 -4.55 -9.43
CA ALA A 9 -0.66 -5.83 -8.93
C ALA A 9 -1.48 -5.63 -7.64
N GLY A 10 -2.22 -4.53 -7.58
CA GLY A 10 -3.21 -4.23 -6.55
C GLY A 10 -4.63 -4.67 -6.96
N PRO A 11 -5.65 -4.37 -6.14
CA PRO A 11 -7.04 -4.79 -6.36
C PRO A 11 -7.59 -4.31 -7.71
N ALA A 12 -7.25 -3.10 -8.15
CA ALA A 12 -7.68 -2.57 -9.44
C ALA A 12 -7.14 -3.40 -10.61
N ALA A 13 -5.87 -3.80 -10.55
CA ALA A 13 -5.23 -4.62 -11.57
C ALA A 13 -5.86 -6.01 -11.67
N TYR A 14 -6.02 -6.70 -10.54
CA TYR A 14 -6.64 -8.02 -10.52
C TYR A 14 -8.09 -7.98 -11.02
N THR A 15 -8.87 -6.99 -10.57
CA THR A 15 -10.24 -6.81 -11.03
C THR A 15 -10.31 -6.60 -12.55
N ALA A 16 -9.47 -5.72 -13.08
CA ALA A 16 -9.40 -5.47 -14.53
C ALA A 16 -9.03 -6.74 -15.30
N SER A 17 -8.06 -7.50 -14.82
CA SER A 17 -7.62 -8.75 -15.43
C SER A 17 -8.73 -9.81 -15.43
N ILE A 18 -9.46 -9.98 -14.32
CA ILE A 18 -10.60 -10.89 -14.24
C ILE A 18 -11.62 -10.57 -15.34
N TYR A 19 -11.97 -9.29 -15.49
CA TYR A 19 -12.91 -8.88 -16.56
C TYR A 19 -12.32 -9.08 -17.94
N ALA A 20 -11.08 -8.69 -18.20
CA ALA A 20 -10.39 -8.91 -19.47
C ALA A 20 -10.41 -10.39 -19.87
N SER A 21 -10.03 -11.26 -18.95
CA SER A 21 -10.00 -12.71 -19.17
C SER A 21 -11.39 -13.28 -19.46
N ARG A 22 -12.44 -12.81 -18.77
CA ARG A 22 -13.83 -13.19 -19.03
C ARG A 22 -14.30 -12.78 -20.43
N TYR A 23 -13.80 -11.67 -20.96
CA TYR A 23 -14.04 -11.24 -22.35
C TYR A 23 -13.08 -11.85 -23.35
N LYS A 24 -12.24 -12.83 -22.94
CA LYS A 24 -11.25 -13.50 -23.78
C LYS A 24 -10.19 -12.55 -24.36
N ILE A 25 -9.94 -11.45 -23.68
CA ILE A 25 -8.86 -10.52 -23.99
C ILE A 25 -7.57 -11.10 -23.39
N LYS A 26 -6.57 -11.38 -24.25
CA LYS A 26 -5.25 -11.84 -23.81
C LYS A 26 -4.58 -10.75 -22.99
N ASN A 27 -4.45 -10.94 -21.66
CA ASN A 27 -3.93 -9.94 -20.77
C ASN A 27 -2.76 -10.43 -19.92
N LEU A 28 -1.95 -9.47 -19.46
CA LEU A 28 -0.80 -9.68 -18.59
C LEU A 28 -0.83 -8.63 -17.48
N ILE A 29 -0.68 -9.06 -16.24
CA ILE A 29 -0.44 -8.19 -15.09
C ILE A 29 1.06 -8.09 -14.85
N ILE A 30 1.59 -6.87 -14.73
CA ILE A 30 2.98 -6.62 -14.32
C ILE A 30 2.97 -5.66 -13.13
N GLY A 31 3.51 -6.08 -11.99
CA GLY A 31 3.60 -5.24 -10.81
C GLY A 31 4.78 -5.59 -9.93
N ARG A 32 5.37 -4.59 -9.28
CA ARG A 32 6.54 -4.76 -8.42
C ARG A 32 6.25 -5.65 -7.22
N GLU A 33 5.07 -5.47 -6.63
CA GLU A 33 4.66 -6.14 -5.39
C GLU A 33 3.22 -6.63 -5.50
N HIS A 34 2.97 -7.82 -4.97
CA HIS A 34 1.63 -8.40 -4.90
C HIS A 34 0.74 -7.66 -3.90
N GLY A 35 -0.46 -7.28 -4.33
CA GLY A 35 -1.53 -6.75 -3.50
C GLY A 35 -1.48 -5.24 -3.27
N GLY A 36 -0.34 -4.57 -3.55
CA GLY A 36 -0.20 -3.13 -3.32
C GLY A 36 -0.46 -2.73 -1.85
N GLN A 37 -0.85 -1.50 -1.61
CA GLN A 37 -1.03 -0.96 -0.24
C GLN A 37 -2.06 -1.73 0.61
N ILE A 38 -3.07 -2.36 0.00
CA ILE A 38 -4.07 -3.10 0.77
C ILE A 38 -3.47 -4.35 1.43
N ALA A 39 -2.40 -4.94 0.85
CA ALA A 39 -1.71 -6.06 1.44
C ALA A 39 -0.98 -5.71 2.75
N GLU A 40 -0.73 -4.42 3.00
CA GLU A 40 -0.13 -3.93 4.24
C GLU A 40 -1.16 -3.73 5.36
N ALA A 41 -2.46 -3.70 5.04
CA ALA A 41 -3.51 -3.51 6.03
C ALA A 41 -3.74 -4.80 6.83
N HIS A 42 -3.54 -4.75 8.15
CA HIS A 42 -3.82 -5.89 9.03
C HIS A 42 -5.31 -6.20 9.19
N LEU A 43 -6.16 -5.22 8.91
CA LEU A 43 -7.60 -5.30 9.09
C LEU A 43 -8.33 -4.52 8.00
N VAL A 44 -9.20 -5.19 7.26
CA VAL A 44 -10.10 -4.61 6.26
C VAL A 44 -11.52 -4.94 6.68
N GLU A 45 -12.31 -3.94 7.05
CA GLU A 45 -13.71 -4.07 7.53
C GLU A 45 -14.72 -3.38 6.58
N ASN A 46 -14.24 -2.78 5.50
CA ASN A 46 -15.05 -2.01 4.55
C ASN A 46 -15.10 -2.63 3.14
N TYR A 47 -14.77 -3.92 3.00
CA TYR A 47 -14.90 -4.65 1.74
C TYR A 47 -16.13 -5.58 1.79
N PRO A 48 -17.21 -5.30 1.02
CA PRO A 48 -18.43 -6.11 1.04
C PRO A 48 -18.15 -7.59 0.74
N GLY A 49 -18.75 -8.46 1.54
CA GLY A 49 -18.53 -9.91 1.47
C GLY A 49 -17.64 -10.45 2.60
N PHE A 50 -16.93 -9.57 3.31
CA PHE A 50 -16.17 -9.92 4.51
C PHE A 50 -16.50 -8.94 5.64
N LEU A 51 -16.88 -9.48 6.81
CA LEU A 51 -17.05 -8.65 8.02
C LEU A 51 -15.71 -8.07 8.46
N SER A 52 -14.66 -8.87 8.31
CA SER A 52 -13.29 -8.51 8.62
C SER A 52 -12.35 -9.50 7.92
N ILE A 53 -11.28 -9.02 7.33
CA ILE A 53 -10.26 -9.82 6.69
C ILE A 53 -8.90 -9.11 6.75
N ASP A 54 -7.84 -9.87 6.87
CA ASP A 54 -6.47 -9.39 6.68
C ASP A 54 -6.24 -8.97 5.22
N GLY A 55 -5.58 -7.82 4.99
CA GLY A 55 -5.41 -7.27 3.66
C GLY A 55 -4.60 -8.17 2.72
N LYS A 56 -3.57 -8.84 3.23
CA LYS A 56 -2.79 -9.81 2.43
C LYS A 56 -3.66 -10.98 2.02
N LYS A 57 -4.44 -11.56 2.96
CA LYS A 57 -5.36 -12.65 2.65
C LYS A 57 -6.44 -12.24 1.65
N LEU A 58 -6.89 -10.99 1.72
CA LEU A 58 -7.83 -10.46 0.72
C LEU A 58 -7.18 -10.42 -0.67
N MET A 59 -5.94 -9.93 -0.76
CA MET A 59 -5.23 -9.85 -2.03
C MET A 59 -4.85 -11.22 -2.59
N ASP A 60 -4.54 -12.19 -1.74
CA ASP A 60 -4.32 -13.57 -2.15
C ASP A 60 -5.58 -14.15 -2.84
N LYS A 61 -6.79 -13.82 -2.33
CA LYS A 61 -8.05 -14.21 -2.98
C LYS A 61 -8.29 -13.51 -4.32
N PHE A 62 -7.89 -12.24 -4.45
CA PHE A 62 -7.95 -11.52 -5.73
C PHE A 62 -7.02 -12.17 -6.77
N LYS A 63 -5.82 -12.51 -6.35
CA LYS A 63 -4.84 -13.19 -7.20
C LYS A 63 -5.36 -14.56 -7.65
N GLU A 64 -5.79 -15.40 -6.71
CA GLU A 64 -6.40 -16.71 -6.98
C GLU A 64 -7.56 -16.60 -7.99
N HIS A 65 -8.41 -15.58 -7.82
CA HIS A 65 -9.54 -15.35 -8.72
C HIS A 65 -9.06 -14.96 -10.14
N ALA A 66 -8.03 -14.13 -10.27
CA ALA A 66 -7.45 -13.79 -11.57
C ALA A 66 -6.80 -15.01 -12.23
N GLU A 67 -6.03 -15.78 -11.47
CA GLU A 67 -5.37 -17.02 -11.94
C GLU A 67 -6.38 -18.08 -12.40
N LYS A 68 -7.54 -18.19 -11.74
CA LYS A 68 -8.64 -19.07 -12.18
C LYS A 68 -9.12 -18.77 -13.61
N PHE A 69 -8.98 -17.53 -14.06
CA PHE A 69 -9.28 -17.11 -15.42
C PHE A 69 -8.04 -17.03 -16.31
N GLU A 70 -6.98 -17.75 -15.93
CA GLU A 70 -5.73 -17.89 -16.71
C GLU A 70 -5.00 -16.55 -16.93
N ALA A 71 -5.11 -15.62 -15.98
CA ALA A 71 -4.35 -14.38 -16.02
C ALA A 71 -2.86 -14.66 -15.85
N GLU A 72 -2.04 -14.16 -16.78
CA GLU A 72 -0.60 -14.16 -16.62
C GLU A 72 -0.17 -13.04 -15.66
N ILE A 73 0.72 -13.34 -14.70
CA ILE A 73 1.17 -12.38 -13.68
C ILE A 73 2.69 -12.43 -13.59
N ILE A 74 3.32 -11.26 -13.72
CA ILE A 74 4.77 -11.09 -13.59
C ILE A 74 5.03 -10.12 -12.43
N THR A 75 5.80 -10.58 -11.43
CA THR A 75 6.24 -9.74 -10.30
C THR A 75 7.57 -9.08 -10.65
N LYS A 76 7.50 -7.94 -11.31
CA LYS A 76 8.65 -7.13 -11.76
C LYS A 76 8.28 -5.65 -11.78
N GLU A 77 9.30 -4.80 -11.73
CA GLU A 77 9.14 -3.36 -11.84
C GLU A 77 9.16 -2.93 -13.31
N VAL A 78 8.18 -2.11 -13.70
CA VAL A 78 8.14 -1.48 -15.02
C VAL A 78 9.00 -0.23 -14.99
N GLN A 79 10.00 -0.17 -15.87
CA GLN A 79 10.92 0.96 -15.98
C GLN A 79 10.40 2.02 -16.97
N GLY A 80 9.66 1.60 -17.97
CA GLY A 80 9.14 2.51 -18.97
C GLY A 80 8.04 1.92 -19.85
N ILE A 81 7.30 2.84 -20.47
CA ILE A 81 6.27 2.50 -21.47
C ILE A 81 6.54 3.37 -22.69
N ILE A 82 6.66 2.75 -23.83
CA ILE A 82 6.90 3.41 -25.12
C ILE A 82 5.69 3.19 -26.01
N LYS A 83 5.11 4.26 -26.53
CA LYS A 83 4.10 4.17 -27.58
C LYS A 83 4.81 4.09 -28.93
N GLU A 84 4.56 3.01 -29.65
CA GLU A 84 5.15 2.74 -30.96
C GLU A 84 4.39 3.49 -32.09
N LYS A 85 5.03 3.55 -33.27
CA LYS A 85 4.46 4.25 -34.45
C LYS A 85 3.17 3.61 -34.98
N ASP A 86 3.01 2.31 -34.78
CA ASP A 86 1.82 1.54 -35.16
C ASP A 86 0.69 1.57 -34.11
N ASN A 87 0.80 2.48 -33.13
CA ASN A 87 -0.10 2.62 -31.99
C ASN A 87 -0.13 1.42 -31.02
N THR A 88 0.82 0.52 -31.09
CA THR A 88 1.06 -0.47 -30.03
C THR A 88 1.92 0.13 -28.91
N PHE A 89 2.13 -0.61 -27.83
CA PHE A 89 2.94 -0.21 -26.70
C PHE A 89 4.00 -1.26 -26.41
N THR A 90 5.18 -0.80 -26.06
CA THR A 90 6.25 -1.62 -25.49
C THR A 90 6.43 -1.27 -24.02
N VAL A 91 6.30 -2.27 -23.14
CA VAL A 91 6.58 -2.18 -21.71
C VAL A 91 7.97 -2.71 -21.44
N ASP A 92 8.83 -1.89 -20.86
CA ASP A 92 10.23 -2.21 -20.59
C ASP A 92 10.43 -2.59 -19.13
N LEU A 93 10.98 -3.76 -18.86
CA LEU A 93 11.35 -4.27 -17.53
C LEU A 93 12.88 -4.26 -17.33
N GLU A 94 13.61 -3.43 -18.09
CA GLU A 94 15.07 -3.37 -18.08
C GLU A 94 15.70 -4.73 -18.42
N LYS A 95 16.31 -5.38 -17.40
CA LYS A 95 17.00 -6.68 -17.56
C LYS A 95 16.06 -7.87 -17.78
N ASP A 96 14.79 -7.72 -17.40
CA ASP A 96 13.80 -8.79 -17.45
C ASP A 96 13.02 -8.83 -18.78
N GLY A 97 13.42 -8.00 -19.76
CA GLY A 97 12.90 -8.03 -21.12
C GLY A 97 11.82 -6.99 -21.44
N LYS A 98 11.24 -7.12 -22.62
CA LYS A 98 10.22 -6.21 -23.15
C LYS A 98 8.96 -6.97 -23.53
N TYR A 99 7.81 -6.38 -23.26
CA TYR A 99 6.51 -6.94 -23.57
C TYR A 99 5.71 -5.97 -24.43
N SER A 100 5.06 -6.48 -25.47
CA SER A 100 4.27 -5.64 -26.38
C SER A 100 2.78 -5.87 -26.20
N ALA A 101 2.00 -4.80 -26.24
CA ALA A 101 0.55 -4.82 -26.15
C ALA A 101 -0.14 -3.81 -27.06
N LYS A 102 -1.40 -4.08 -27.41
CA LYS A 102 -2.27 -3.14 -28.11
C LYS A 102 -2.74 -2.01 -27.20
N THR A 103 -2.92 -2.32 -25.90
CA THR A 103 -3.48 -1.38 -24.92
C THR A 103 -2.75 -1.53 -23.59
N ILE A 104 -2.65 -0.40 -22.84
CA ILE A 104 -2.10 -0.37 -21.49
C ILE A 104 -3.18 0.14 -20.52
N LEU A 105 -3.30 -0.51 -19.37
CA LEU A 105 -4.07 -0.03 -18.23
C LEU A 105 -3.12 0.28 -17.09
N LEU A 106 -3.13 1.51 -16.61
CA LEU A 106 -2.32 1.93 -15.48
C LEU A 106 -3.12 1.74 -14.18
N ALA A 107 -2.68 0.80 -13.35
CA ALA A 107 -3.23 0.50 -12.02
C ALA A 107 -2.15 0.57 -10.94
N THR A 108 -1.25 1.55 -11.07
CA THR A 108 0.00 1.66 -10.32
C THR A 108 -0.17 2.03 -8.85
N GLY A 109 -1.39 2.44 -8.45
CA GLY A 109 -1.67 2.83 -7.08
C GLY A 109 -0.91 4.08 -6.63
N MET A 110 -0.58 4.13 -5.35
CA MET A 110 0.17 5.22 -4.73
C MET A 110 1.23 4.65 -3.79
N GLY A 111 2.34 5.35 -3.65
CA GLY A 111 3.35 5.05 -2.62
C GLY A 111 3.12 5.84 -1.33
N HIS A 112 3.82 5.46 -0.27
CA HIS A 112 3.84 6.22 0.97
C HIS A 112 4.45 7.60 0.75
N ARG A 113 3.80 8.62 1.33
CA ARG A 113 4.34 9.98 1.31
C ARG A 113 5.39 10.11 2.41
N LYS A 114 6.61 10.46 2.04
CA LYS A 114 7.66 10.81 2.99
C LYS A 114 7.38 12.17 3.62
N LEU A 115 7.87 12.39 4.85
CA LEU A 115 7.85 13.69 5.50
C LEU A 115 8.84 14.66 4.86
N ALA A 116 9.89 14.11 4.23
CA ALA A 116 11.00 14.84 3.60
C ALA A 116 11.73 15.79 4.58
N ILE A 117 11.95 15.31 5.80
CA ILE A 117 12.61 16.05 6.89
C ILE A 117 14.00 15.47 7.20
N PRO A 118 14.92 16.26 7.78
CA PRO A 118 16.22 15.76 8.22
C PRO A 118 16.10 14.52 9.11
N GLY A 119 16.92 13.53 8.84
CA GLY A 119 16.97 12.28 9.59
C GLY A 119 16.01 11.18 9.11
N GLU A 120 14.94 11.50 8.37
CA GLU A 120 13.97 10.50 7.93
C GLU A 120 14.67 9.35 7.18
N GLU A 121 15.38 9.64 6.10
CA GLU A 121 16.07 8.60 5.29
C GLU A 121 17.18 7.89 6.05
N LYS A 122 17.90 8.60 6.90
CA LYS A 122 18.99 8.05 7.70
C LYS A 122 18.52 6.94 8.65
N PHE A 123 17.31 7.09 9.19
CA PHE A 123 16.76 6.19 10.19
C PHE A 123 15.73 5.18 9.63
N ILE A 124 15.50 5.12 8.33
CA ILE A 124 14.70 4.04 7.71
C ILE A 124 15.31 2.68 8.06
N GLY A 125 14.49 1.78 8.62
CA GLY A 125 14.93 0.48 9.13
C GLY A 125 15.73 0.53 10.45
N LYS A 126 15.95 1.75 10.99
CA LYS A 126 16.69 1.99 12.25
C LYS A 126 15.87 2.82 13.26
N GLY A 127 14.55 2.70 13.20
CA GLY A 127 13.61 3.44 14.05
C GLY A 127 12.53 4.20 13.27
N VAL A 128 12.69 4.39 11.97
CA VAL A 128 11.67 4.90 11.05
C VAL A 128 11.18 3.74 10.19
N SER A 129 9.87 3.57 10.12
CA SER A 129 9.22 2.56 9.28
C SER A 129 7.98 3.14 8.60
N PHE A 130 7.68 2.64 7.40
CA PHE A 130 6.44 2.95 6.66
C PHE A 130 5.45 1.76 6.69
N CYS A 131 5.88 0.59 7.17
CA CYS A 131 5.03 -0.60 7.29
C CYS A 131 4.91 -1.05 8.75
N PHE A 132 3.86 -0.60 9.43
CA PHE A 132 3.64 -0.93 10.84
C PHE A 132 3.36 -2.44 11.07
N THR A 133 2.82 -3.13 10.09
CA THR A 133 2.58 -4.58 10.16
C THR A 133 3.87 -5.39 9.98
N CYS A 134 4.79 -4.90 9.12
CA CYS A 134 6.07 -5.55 8.88
C CYS A 134 7.01 -5.40 10.08
N ASP A 135 7.12 -4.17 10.58
CA ASP A 135 8.17 -3.76 11.52
C ASP A 135 7.66 -3.57 12.95
N GLY A 136 6.34 -3.62 13.18
CA GLY A 136 5.72 -3.28 14.47
C GLY A 136 6.32 -3.99 15.67
N MET A 137 6.70 -5.26 15.50
CA MET A 137 7.29 -6.06 16.58
C MET A 137 8.67 -5.54 17.06
N PHE A 138 9.43 -4.82 16.23
CA PHE A 138 10.68 -4.18 16.66
C PHE A 138 10.46 -3.04 17.65
N PHE A 139 9.23 -2.53 17.73
CA PHE A 139 8.82 -1.45 18.62
C PHE A 139 8.05 -1.93 19.86
N LYS A 140 8.05 -3.24 20.14
CA LYS A 140 7.42 -3.81 21.32
C LYS A 140 7.93 -3.10 22.59
N ASP A 141 6.96 -2.74 23.46
CA ASP A 141 7.19 -2.05 24.75
C ASP A 141 7.91 -0.69 24.66
N LYS A 142 8.07 -0.13 23.45
CA LYS A 142 8.66 1.20 23.22
C LYS A 142 7.57 2.27 23.12
N THR A 143 7.97 3.52 23.29
CA THR A 143 7.16 4.68 22.92
C THR A 143 7.38 4.98 21.45
N VAL A 144 6.30 5.09 20.68
CA VAL A 144 6.34 5.34 19.24
C VAL A 144 5.55 6.58 18.87
N ALA A 145 5.91 7.18 17.74
CA ALA A 145 5.17 8.26 17.12
C ALA A 145 4.66 7.78 15.74
N VAL A 146 3.38 8.04 15.47
CA VAL A 146 2.76 7.83 14.15
C VAL A 146 2.49 9.19 13.54
N ALA A 147 3.04 9.44 12.36
CA ALA A 147 2.88 10.70 11.64
C ALA A 147 1.72 10.63 10.64
N GLY A 148 0.68 11.42 10.85
CA GLY A 148 -0.48 11.50 9.97
C GLY A 148 -1.80 11.50 10.73
N GLY A 149 -2.89 11.94 10.07
CA GLY A 149 -4.24 12.00 10.64
C GLY A 149 -5.32 11.38 9.76
N SER A 150 -4.95 10.56 8.77
CA SER A 150 -5.85 9.80 7.89
C SER A 150 -6.10 8.39 8.42
N ASP A 151 -6.93 7.62 7.72
CA ASP A 151 -7.25 6.23 8.06
C ASP A 151 -6.00 5.37 8.25
N SER A 152 -5.02 5.46 7.35
CA SER A 152 -3.77 4.71 7.44
C SER A 152 -3.00 5.01 8.74
N ALA A 153 -2.97 6.28 9.16
CA ALA A 153 -2.30 6.67 10.40
C ALA A 153 -3.09 6.22 11.64
N ALA A 154 -4.42 6.31 11.59
CA ALA A 154 -5.28 5.84 12.67
C ALA A 154 -5.17 4.31 12.83
N MET A 155 -5.20 3.56 11.72
CA MET A 155 -4.96 2.11 11.72
C MET A 155 -3.59 1.75 12.28
N ALA A 156 -2.54 2.47 11.88
CA ALA A 156 -1.20 2.28 12.40
C ALA A 156 -1.12 2.52 13.91
N ALA A 157 -1.74 3.61 14.39
CA ALA A 157 -1.78 3.94 15.81
C ALA A 157 -2.57 2.91 16.64
N ASP A 158 -3.73 2.44 16.17
CA ASP A 158 -4.48 1.37 16.82
C ASP A 158 -3.67 0.07 16.90
N TYR A 159 -3.09 -0.34 15.78
CA TYR A 159 -2.25 -1.54 15.74
C TYR A 159 -1.05 -1.43 16.69
N MET A 160 -0.33 -0.32 16.62
CA MET A 160 0.84 -0.09 17.48
C MET A 160 0.48 0.02 18.95
N SER A 161 -0.72 0.47 19.30
CA SER A 161 -1.17 0.50 20.70
C SER A 161 -1.24 -0.86 21.38
N LYS A 162 -1.39 -1.93 20.58
CA LYS A 162 -1.42 -3.33 21.08
C LYS A 162 -0.01 -3.87 21.36
N ILE A 163 1.02 -3.26 20.78
CA ILE A 163 2.41 -3.74 20.81
C ILE A 163 3.29 -2.79 21.62
N ALA A 164 3.17 -1.49 21.39
CA ALA A 164 3.99 -0.48 22.01
C ALA A 164 3.51 -0.16 23.46
N LYS A 165 4.39 0.45 24.24
CA LYS A 165 4.07 0.98 25.55
C LYS A 165 3.14 2.21 25.46
N LYS A 166 3.42 3.10 24.52
CA LYS A 166 2.66 4.33 24.25
C LYS A 166 2.79 4.73 22.79
N VAL A 167 1.74 5.33 22.24
CA VAL A 167 1.70 5.84 20.87
C VAL A 167 1.34 7.33 20.89
N TYR A 168 2.12 8.14 20.20
CA TYR A 168 1.77 9.53 19.87
C TYR A 168 1.28 9.58 18.43
N LEU A 169 0.04 10.03 18.21
CA LEU A 169 -0.50 10.26 16.88
C LEU A 169 -0.37 11.75 16.54
N ILE A 170 0.58 12.08 15.67
CA ILE A 170 1.00 13.46 15.39
C ILE A 170 0.50 13.89 14.02
N PHE A 171 -0.25 14.98 13.95
CA PHE A 171 -0.71 15.52 12.67
C PHE A 171 -0.86 17.05 12.70
N ARG A 172 -0.75 17.67 11.53
CA ARG A 172 -0.63 19.14 11.35
C ARG A 172 -1.95 19.88 11.33
N LYS A 173 -3.09 19.21 11.26
CA LYS A 173 -4.43 19.82 11.24
C LYS A 173 -5.05 19.81 12.63
N ASP A 174 -6.12 20.60 12.82
CA ASP A 174 -6.91 20.59 14.06
C ASP A 174 -7.58 19.23 14.31
N ASN A 175 -8.09 18.61 13.25
CA ASN A 175 -8.84 17.37 13.31
C ASN A 175 -8.23 16.29 12.40
N MET A 176 -8.39 15.04 12.82
CA MET A 176 -8.13 13.90 11.96
C MET A 176 -9.07 13.91 10.75
N THR A 177 -8.59 13.40 9.63
CA THR A 177 -9.37 13.16 8.41
C THR A 177 -9.76 11.70 8.24
N ALA A 178 -9.43 10.86 9.21
CA ALA A 178 -9.83 9.46 9.27
C ALA A 178 -11.35 9.33 9.40
N GLU A 179 -11.89 8.18 8.97
CA GLU A 179 -13.31 7.83 9.14
C GLU A 179 -13.74 7.91 10.61
N PRO A 180 -15.00 8.27 10.91
CA PRO A 180 -15.49 8.41 12.30
C PRO A 180 -15.22 7.18 13.17
N VAL A 181 -15.34 5.98 12.62
CA VAL A 181 -15.07 4.71 13.33
C VAL A 181 -13.62 4.63 13.83
N TRP A 182 -12.66 5.10 13.04
CA TRP A 182 -11.27 5.17 13.45
C TRP A 182 -11.02 6.28 14.46
N GLN A 183 -11.65 7.46 14.27
CA GLN A 183 -11.55 8.56 15.23
C GLN A 183 -12.02 8.14 16.60
N GLU A 184 -13.11 7.40 16.71
CA GLU A 184 -13.64 6.89 17.96
C GLU A 184 -12.69 5.90 18.63
N LYS A 185 -12.19 4.90 17.87
CA LYS A 185 -11.19 3.94 18.36
C LYS A 185 -9.94 4.63 18.92
N ILE A 186 -9.45 5.66 18.24
CA ILE A 186 -8.25 6.39 18.66
C ILE A 186 -8.53 7.23 19.92
N LYS A 187 -9.64 7.97 19.96
CA LYS A 187 -9.99 8.85 21.10
C LYS A 187 -10.24 8.08 22.40
N THR A 188 -10.74 6.85 22.30
CA THR A 188 -11.05 6.00 23.47
C THR A 188 -9.87 5.13 23.91
N ASN A 189 -8.78 5.07 23.18
CA ASN A 189 -7.64 4.23 23.51
C ASN A 189 -6.66 4.93 24.47
N PRO A 190 -6.51 4.47 25.73
CA PRO A 190 -5.69 5.15 26.74
C PRO A 190 -4.18 5.12 26.43
N LYS A 191 -3.73 4.26 25.52
CA LYS A 191 -2.33 4.22 25.09
C LYS A 191 -1.99 5.20 23.98
N ILE A 192 -3.01 5.83 23.37
CA ILE A 192 -2.80 6.76 22.26
C ILE A 192 -2.99 8.19 22.74
N GLU A 193 -1.97 9.00 22.55
CA GLU A 193 -2.04 10.45 22.76
C GLU A 193 -2.08 11.18 21.43
N ILE A 194 -3.11 12.00 21.23
CA ILE A 194 -3.29 12.79 20.00
C ILE A 194 -2.53 14.10 20.16
N VAL A 195 -1.66 14.38 19.19
CA VAL A 195 -0.88 15.64 19.10
C VAL A 195 -1.25 16.33 17.80
N SER A 196 -2.31 17.12 17.83
CA SER A 196 -2.78 17.91 16.68
C SER A 196 -1.99 19.20 16.50
N ASN A 197 -2.22 19.91 15.37
CA ASN A 197 -1.56 21.20 15.06
C ASN A 197 -0.03 21.15 15.13
N THR A 198 0.56 19.98 14.90
CA THR A 198 1.98 19.77 15.12
C THR A 198 2.66 19.23 13.86
N ASN A 199 3.75 19.87 13.47
CA ASN A 199 4.62 19.40 12.41
C ASN A 199 5.88 18.77 13.00
N ILE A 200 6.24 17.58 12.48
CA ILE A 200 7.54 16.98 12.78
C ILE A 200 8.57 17.66 11.89
N THR A 201 9.60 18.22 12.47
CA THR A 201 10.62 19.01 11.76
C THR A 201 11.94 18.27 11.55
N GLU A 202 12.23 17.28 12.39
CA GLU A 202 13.49 16.53 12.33
C GLU A 202 13.35 15.20 13.09
N ILE A 203 14.07 14.17 12.64
CA ILE A 203 14.22 12.90 13.35
C ILE A 203 15.67 12.80 13.82
N LYS A 204 15.87 12.73 15.15
CA LYS A 204 17.18 12.61 15.80
C LYS A 204 17.36 11.22 16.38
N GLY A 205 18.59 10.73 16.40
CA GLY A 205 18.94 9.47 17.02
C GLY A 205 20.45 9.30 17.12
N ASN A 206 20.87 8.46 18.05
CA ASN A 206 22.24 7.98 18.14
C ASN A 206 22.38 6.75 17.24
N GLN A 207 23.56 6.60 16.61
CA GLN A 207 23.87 5.43 15.79
C GLN A 207 24.11 4.20 16.65
#